data_b5b1ae121966b72aa2abc755b6e10608
#
_entry.id   b5b1ae121966b72aa2abc755b6e10608
#
_cell.length_a   1.000
_cell.length_b   1.000
_cell.length_c   1.000
_cell.angle_alpha   90.00
_cell.angle_beta   90.00
_cell.angle_gamma   90.00
#
_symmetry.space_group_name_H-M   'P 1'
#
loop_
_entity.id
_entity.type
_entity.pdbx_description
1 polymer ?
#
loop_
_entity_poly.entity_id
_entity_poly.type
_entity_poly.pdbx_seq_one_letter_code
_entity_poly.pdbx_strand_id
1 'polypeptide(L)'
;MTFGQKLTFQLLKAFGAVIRCTGFSGVRGMGRLMGRLIWRFVPSRRDMAVESIMKHLGKDRAEAERIAFESFCHNGCSFLELVLTSSFGLDSPRLRFDPPELFEELKNCQRPIVAATAHFGSWELLASLLGQIYEAPRPRMVVVRRYDNPAVQDFIASCREATGAEMVGHRQAAMGVIRALHKNGIVAFLVDHNTMRHEAEFLPFLGEEAAVNAGPALLAVRGKALVWPVVLKREGHDYVFRLQKPLDTATLTGTREENILETAKFYTKATENFILEAPEQWFWMHERWKTKAKPAAKKRVTAQ
;
A
#
# COMPACT_ATOMS: atom_id res chain seq x y z
N MET A 1 -0.97 7.78 -27.63
CA MET A 1 -0.17 6.52 -27.76
C MET A 1 0.30 6.33 -29.19
N THR A 2 1.59 5.96 -29.37
CA THR A 2 2.13 5.51 -30.67
C THR A 2 1.51 4.18 -31.09
N PHE A 3 1.72 3.75 -32.36
CA PHE A 3 1.25 2.41 -32.81
C PHE A 3 1.78 1.27 -31.94
N GLY A 4 3.08 1.28 -31.63
CA GLY A 4 3.68 0.27 -30.73
C GLY A 4 3.07 0.26 -29.32
N GLN A 5 2.77 1.43 -28.76
CA GLN A 5 2.10 1.51 -27.46
C GLN A 5 0.66 0.97 -27.50
N LYS A 6 -0.08 1.24 -28.61
CA LYS A 6 -1.41 0.66 -28.80
C LYS A 6 -1.36 -0.86 -28.89
N LEU A 7 -0.39 -1.40 -29.64
CA LEU A 7 -0.20 -2.84 -29.74
C LEU A 7 0.16 -3.46 -28.36
N THR A 8 1.09 -2.85 -27.63
CA THR A 8 1.44 -3.28 -26.26
C THR A 8 0.21 -3.30 -25.34
N PHE A 9 -0.63 -2.26 -25.38
CA PHE A 9 -1.86 -2.20 -24.60
C PHE A 9 -2.81 -3.35 -24.93
N GLN A 10 -3.03 -3.64 -26.23
CA GLN A 10 -3.90 -4.76 -26.65
C GLN A 10 -3.35 -6.11 -26.23
N LEU A 11 -2.03 -6.31 -26.33
CA LEU A 11 -1.37 -7.54 -25.87
C LEU A 11 -1.53 -7.73 -24.35
N LEU A 12 -1.35 -6.67 -23.55
CA LEU A 12 -1.58 -6.69 -22.11
C LEU A 12 -3.04 -7.01 -21.77
N LYS A 13 -4.01 -6.44 -22.49
CA LYS A 13 -5.43 -6.74 -22.33
C LYS A 13 -5.75 -8.21 -22.65
N ALA A 14 -5.26 -8.73 -23.77
CA ALA A 14 -5.46 -10.12 -24.16
C ALA A 14 -4.82 -11.06 -23.14
N PHE A 15 -3.59 -10.80 -22.73
CA PHE A 15 -2.90 -11.54 -21.68
C PHE A 15 -3.67 -11.51 -20.35
N GLY A 16 -4.09 -10.32 -19.92
CA GLY A 16 -4.90 -10.17 -18.69
C GLY A 16 -6.23 -10.93 -18.76
N ALA A 17 -6.90 -10.95 -19.93
CA ALA A 17 -8.13 -11.71 -20.12
C ALA A 17 -7.89 -13.23 -20.00
N VAL A 18 -6.83 -13.75 -20.62
CA VAL A 18 -6.44 -15.16 -20.52
C VAL A 18 -6.13 -15.54 -19.06
N ILE A 19 -5.34 -14.71 -18.36
CA ILE A 19 -5.03 -14.95 -16.95
C ILE A 19 -6.32 -14.95 -16.11
N ARG A 20 -7.21 -13.98 -16.31
CA ARG A 20 -8.49 -13.90 -15.59
C ARG A 20 -9.35 -15.15 -15.77
N CYS A 21 -9.37 -15.76 -16.97
CA CYS A 21 -10.09 -17.00 -17.23
C CYS A 21 -9.63 -18.19 -16.38
N THR A 22 -8.40 -18.16 -15.83
CA THR A 22 -7.88 -19.21 -14.94
C THR A 22 -8.40 -19.10 -13.50
N GLY A 23 -9.12 -18.02 -13.19
CA GLY A 23 -9.66 -17.74 -11.86
C GLY A 23 -8.58 -17.50 -10.80
N PHE A 24 -9.01 -17.38 -9.56
CA PHE A 24 -8.10 -17.04 -8.42
C PHE A 24 -6.94 -18.03 -8.24
N SER A 25 -7.23 -19.34 -8.38
CA SER A 25 -6.18 -20.37 -8.19
C SER A 25 -5.13 -20.33 -9.29
N GLY A 26 -5.54 -20.15 -10.55
CA GLY A 26 -4.62 -20.02 -11.68
C GLY A 26 -3.80 -18.75 -11.61
N VAL A 27 -4.42 -17.59 -11.32
CA VAL A 27 -3.73 -16.31 -11.11
C VAL A 27 -2.68 -16.44 -10.01
N ARG A 28 -3.02 -17.08 -8.89
CA ARG A 28 -2.11 -17.31 -7.78
C ARG A 28 -0.95 -18.23 -8.15
N GLY A 29 -1.22 -19.33 -8.88
CA GLY A 29 -0.20 -20.25 -9.38
C GLY A 29 0.80 -19.55 -10.30
N MET A 30 0.31 -18.77 -11.26
CA MET A 30 1.16 -17.97 -12.18
C MET A 30 1.91 -16.86 -11.43
N GLY A 31 1.28 -16.20 -10.46
CA GLY A 31 1.92 -15.18 -9.63
C GLY A 31 3.10 -15.75 -8.83
N ARG A 32 2.90 -16.92 -8.22
CA ARG A 32 3.99 -17.63 -7.53
C ARG A 32 5.11 -18.04 -8.49
N LEU A 33 4.77 -18.50 -9.70
CA LEU A 33 5.78 -18.79 -10.72
C LEU A 33 6.56 -17.53 -11.10
N MET A 34 5.88 -16.42 -11.34
CA MET A 34 6.52 -15.12 -11.61
C MET A 34 7.46 -14.71 -10.47
N GLY A 35 7.03 -14.82 -9.21
CA GLY A 35 7.88 -14.55 -8.05
C GLY A 35 9.14 -15.42 -8.00
N ARG A 36 9.03 -16.74 -8.29
CA ARG A 36 10.17 -17.67 -8.41
C ARG A 36 11.14 -17.29 -9.52
N LEU A 37 10.62 -16.84 -10.66
CA LEU A 37 11.47 -16.39 -11.77
C LEU A 37 12.21 -15.10 -11.41
N ILE A 38 11.54 -14.12 -10.79
CA ILE A 38 12.18 -12.89 -10.31
C ILE A 38 13.26 -13.24 -9.28
N TRP A 39 12.97 -14.12 -8.31
CA TRP A 39 13.93 -14.60 -7.32
C TRP A 39 15.18 -15.20 -7.97
N ARG A 40 15.00 -15.98 -9.04
CA ARG A 40 16.11 -16.65 -9.75
C ARG A 40 16.94 -15.71 -10.61
N PHE A 41 16.28 -14.75 -11.28
CA PHE A 41 16.93 -13.95 -12.33
C PHE A 41 17.26 -12.50 -11.91
N VAL A 42 16.82 -12.05 -10.72
CA VAL A 42 17.10 -10.71 -10.20
C VAL A 42 17.82 -10.80 -8.84
N PRO A 43 19.08 -11.28 -8.82
CA PRO A 43 19.81 -11.54 -7.56
C PRO A 43 19.99 -10.28 -6.72
N SER A 44 20.17 -9.11 -7.32
CA SER A 44 20.33 -7.85 -6.58
C SER A 44 19.13 -7.53 -5.69
N ARG A 45 17.90 -7.82 -6.14
CA ARG A 45 16.68 -7.60 -5.34
C ARG A 45 16.50 -8.70 -4.29
N ARG A 46 16.88 -9.93 -4.63
CA ARG A 46 16.89 -11.04 -3.67
C ARG A 46 17.83 -10.75 -2.50
N ASP A 47 19.08 -10.45 -2.79
CA ASP A 47 20.11 -10.25 -1.79
C ASP A 47 19.78 -9.04 -0.89
N MET A 48 19.29 -7.93 -1.48
CA MET A 48 18.80 -6.78 -0.74
C MET A 48 17.63 -7.15 0.19
N ALA A 49 16.67 -7.95 -0.25
CA ALA A 49 15.54 -8.37 0.58
C ALA A 49 15.99 -9.23 1.76
N VAL A 50 16.89 -10.19 1.51
CA VAL A 50 17.46 -11.06 2.56
C VAL A 50 18.22 -10.25 3.59
N GLU A 51 19.10 -9.35 3.16
CA GLU A 51 19.87 -8.47 4.06
C GLU A 51 18.95 -7.57 4.90
N SER A 52 17.91 -7.00 4.26
CA SER A 52 16.93 -6.19 4.97
C SER A 52 16.18 -6.98 6.04
N ILE A 53 15.76 -8.21 5.75
CA ILE A 53 15.07 -9.07 6.71
C ILE A 53 16.00 -9.46 7.87
N MET A 54 17.24 -9.87 7.57
CA MET A 54 18.22 -10.17 8.62
C MET A 54 18.41 -8.98 9.56
N LYS A 55 18.59 -7.79 8.98
CA LYS A 55 18.86 -6.57 9.72
C LYS A 55 17.67 -6.09 10.56
N HIS A 56 16.48 -6.07 9.97
CA HIS A 56 15.32 -5.40 10.58
C HIS A 56 14.41 -6.35 11.36
N LEU A 57 14.46 -7.66 11.09
CA LEU A 57 13.69 -8.66 11.85
C LEU A 57 14.59 -9.52 12.75
N GLY A 58 15.92 -9.33 12.73
CA GLY A 58 16.85 -10.11 13.55
C GLY A 58 16.86 -11.60 13.19
N LYS A 59 16.51 -11.98 11.96
CA LYS A 59 16.47 -13.37 11.52
C LYS A 59 17.84 -13.83 11.05
N ASP A 60 18.14 -15.12 11.27
CA ASP A 60 19.28 -15.73 10.62
C ASP A 60 19.10 -15.78 9.09
N ARG A 61 20.17 -16.11 8.37
CA ARG A 61 20.17 -16.11 6.90
C ARG A 61 19.17 -17.10 6.31
N ALA A 62 19.05 -18.29 6.87
CA ALA A 62 18.15 -19.32 6.36
C ALA A 62 16.67 -18.89 6.46
N GLU A 63 16.29 -18.38 7.61
CA GLU A 63 14.94 -17.87 7.83
C GLU A 63 14.67 -16.60 7.01
N ALA A 64 15.64 -15.69 6.89
CA ALA A 64 15.53 -14.51 6.03
C ALA A 64 15.36 -14.87 4.55
N GLU A 65 16.09 -15.86 4.04
CA GLU A 65 15.92 -16.37 2.68
C GLU A 65 14.54 -16.99 2.47
N ARG A 66 14.03 -17.75 3.44
CA ARG A 66 12.67 -18.31 3.40
C ARG A 66 11.60 -17.21 3.32
N ILE A 67 11.67 -16.21 4.20
CA ILE A 67 10.73 -15.08 4.22
C ILE A 67 10.82 -14.29 2.92
N ALA A 68 12.04 -13.97 2.45
CA ALA A 68 12.25 -13.24 1.22
C ALA A 68 11.70 -13.98 0.01
N PHE A 69 11.97 -15.30 -0.12
CA PHE A 69 11.45 -16.12 -1.20
C PHE A 69 9.91 -16.12 -1.26
N GLU A 70 9.26 -16.32 -0.11
CA GLU A 70 7.80 -16.26 -0.05
C GLU A 70 7.29 -14.84 -0.36
N SER A 71 8.00 -13.78 0.06
CA SER A 71 7.67 -12.41 -0.31
C SER A 71 7.67 -12.20 -1.82
N PHE A 72 8.67 -12.71 -2.54
CA PHE A 72 8.68 -12.66 -4.00
C PHE A 72 7.47 -13.37 -4.61
N CYS A 73 7.11 -14.54 -4.07
CA CYS A 73 5.94 -15.29 -4.51
C CYS A 73 4.63 -14.53 -4.24
N HIS A 74 4.47 -13.95 -3.04
CA HIS A 74 3.30 -13.15 -2.67
C HIS A 74 3.16 -11.89 -3.54
N ASN A 75 4.27 -11.20 -3.80
CA ASN A 75 4.27 -10.01 -4.65
C ASN A 75 3.93 -10.34 -6.10
N GLY A 76 4.45 -11.46 -6.63
CA GLY A 76 4.05 -11.97 -7.92
C GLY A 76 2.53 -12.21 -8.02
N CYS A 77 1.92 -12.76 -6.97
CA CYS A 77 0.46 -12.89 -6.89
C CYS A 77 -0.23 -11.52 -6.92
N SER A 78 0.24 -10.54 -6.12
CA SER A 78 -0.40 -9.22 -6.03
C SER A 78 -0.40 -8.49 -7.37
N PHE A 79 0.68 -8.56 -8.14
CA PHE A 79 0.73 -7.97 -9.47
C PHE A 79 -0.27 -8.61 -10.45
N LEU A 80 -0.44 -9.93 -10.40
CA LEU A 80 -1.38 -10.61 -11.30
C LEU A 80 -2.83 -10.51 -10.82
N GLU A 81 -3.08 -10.36 -9.52
CA GLU A 81 -4.43 -10.14 -8.96
C GLU A 81 -5.07 -8.83 -9.45
N LEU A 82 -4.30 -7.91 -9.99
CA LEU A 82 -4.82 -6.71 -10.65
C LEU A 82 -5.89 -7.04 -11.71
N VAL A 83 -5.76 -8.15 -12.45
CA VAL A 83 -6.75 -8.55 -13.45
C VAL A 83 -8.06 -9.09 -12.86
N LEU A 84 -8.08 -9.39 -11.56
CA LEU A 84 -9.24 -9.91 -10.82
C LEU A 84 -10.02 -8.83 -10.07
N THR A 85 -9.59 -7.57 -10.09
CA THR A 85 -10.23 -6.47 -9.35
C THR A 85 -11.71 -6.32 -9.63
N SER A 86 -12.14 -6.57 -10.88
CA SER A 86 -13.56 -6.55 -11.27
C SER A 86 -14.37 -7.78 -10.82
N SER A 87 -13.70 -8.84 -10.35
CA SER A 87 -14.32 -10.12 -9.96
C SER A 87 -14.22 -10.38 -8.46
N PHE A 88 -13.72 -9.40 -7.68
CA PHE A 88 -13.54 -9.54 -6.25
C PHE A 88 -14.30 -8.42 -5.52
N GLY A 89 -15.29 -8.81 -4.74
CA GLY A 89 -16.17 -7.90 -4.01
C GLY A 89 -16.26 -8.20 -2.52
N LEU A 90 -16.97 -7.32 -1.81
CA LEU A 90 -17.24 -7.46 -0.37
C LEU A 90 -18.09 -8.71 -0.04
N ASP A 91 -18.81 -9.24 -1.02
CA ASP A 91 -19.63 -10.45 -0.95
C ASP A 91 -18.87 -11.72 -1.30
N SER A 92 -17.57 -11.61 -1.59
CA SER A 92 -16.77 -12.78 -1.97
C SER A 92 -16.75 -13.83 -0.85
N PRO A 93 -17.06 -15.10 -1.15
CA PRO A 93 -17.00 -16.18 -0.14
C PRO A 93 -15.59 -16.48 0.33
N ARG A 94 -14.58 -15.91 -0.33
CA ARG A 94 -13.17 -15.99 0.03
C ARG A 94 -12.71 -14.86 0.95
N LEU A 95 -13.58 -13.91 1.27
CA LEU A 95 -13.24 -12.72 2.06
C LEU A 95 -13.75 -12.88 3.49
N ARG A 96 -12.87 -12.65 4.45
CA ARG A 96 -13.20 -12.51 5.87
C ARG A 96 -12.76 -11.15 6.37
N PHE A 97 -13.43 -10.64 7.40
CA PHE A 97 -13.11 -9.37 8.06
C PHE A 97 -12.57 -9.66 9.45
N ASP A 98 -11.46 -9.00 9.81
CA ASP A 98 -10.82 -9.24 11.10
C ASP A 98 -10.17 -7.95 11.65
N PRO A 99 -10.66 -7.47 12.79
CA PRO A 99 -11.85 -7.96 13.49
C PRO A 99 -13.15 -7.47 12.81
N PRO A 100 -14.21 -8.28 12.77
CA PRO A 100 -15.44 -7.95 12.04
C PRO A 100 -16.16 -6.71 12.59
N GLU A 101 -16.09 -6.44 13.89
CA GLU A 101 -16.69 -5.26 14.51
C GLU A 101 -16.05 -3.94 14.03
N LEU A 102 -14.73 -3.93 13.78
CA LEU A 102 -14.07 -2.75 13.22
C LEU A 102 -14.44 -2.55 11.74
N PHE A 103 -14.72 -3.62 11.01
CA PHE A 103 -15.21 -3.48 9.64
C PHE A 103 -16.62 -2.90 9.60
N GLU A 104 -17.51 -3.32 10.48
CA GLU A 104 -18.85 -2.74 10.59
C GLU A 104 -18.79 -1.27 11.04
N GLU A 105 -17.87 -0.93 11.94
CA GLU A 105 -17.62 0.47 12.33
C GLU A 105 -17.15 1.30 11.12
N LEU A 106 -16.18 0.79 10.35
CA LEU A 106 -15.68 1.43 9.13
C LEU A 106 -16.82 1.62 8.12
N LYS A 107 -17.60 0.57 7.85
CA LYS A 107 -18.69 0.57 6.87
C LYS A 107 -19.80 1.59 7.22
N ASN A 108 -20.11 1.73 8.51
CA ASN A 108 -21.13 2.64 9.00
C ASN A 108 -20.63 4.06 9.30
N CYS A 109 -19.32 4.29 9.18
CA CYS A 109 -18.71 5.57 9.47
C CYS A 109 -19.15 6.64 8.47
N GLN A 110 -19.65 7.79 8.99
CA GLN A 110 -20.10 8.93 8.19
C GLN A 110 -19.06 10.08 8.15
N ARG A 111 -17.90 9.87 8.73
CA ARG A 111 -16.80 10.85 8.78
C ARG A 111 -15.83 10.69 7.61
N PRO A 112 -15.01 11.72 7.32
CA PRO A 112 -13.92 11.58 6.36
C PRO A 112 -12.91 10.51 6.81
N ILE A 113 -12.40 9.71 5.87
CA ILE A 113 -11.51 8.59 6.15
C ILE A 113 -10.25 8.66 5.29
N VAL A 114 -9.11 8.49 5.92
CA VAL A 114 -7.84 8.15 5.28
C VAL A 114 -7.54 6.69 5.57
N ALA A 115 -7.65 5.83 4.57
CA ALA A 115 -7.24 4.44 4.66
C ALA A 115 -5.72 4.34 4.45
N ALA A 116 -4.98 4.06 5.53
CA ALA A 116 -3.54 3.88 5.49
C ALA A 116 -3.22 2.41 5.25
N THR A 117 -2.68 2.09 4.07
CA THR A 117 -2.34 0.73 3.68
C THR A 117 -0.87 0.60 3.26
N ALA A 118 -0.43 -0.60 2.91
CA ALA A 118 0.93 -0.92 2.53
C ALA A 118 0.98 -1.83 1.30
N HIS A 119 2.15 -1.95 0.67
CA HIS A 119 2.43 -3.00 -0.31
C HIS A 119 2.53 -4.36 0.41
N PHE A 120 1.43 -4.78 0.98
CA PHE A 120 1.28 -5.96 1.80
C PHE A 120 0.10 -6.80 1.32
N GLY A 121 0.29 -8.11 1.25
CA GLY A 121 -0.77 -9.02 0.83
C GLY A 121 -1.33 -8.67 -0.56
N SER A 122 -2.63 -8.62 -0.70
CA SER A 122 -3.35 -8.36 -1.96
C SER A 122 -3.76 -6.90 -2.10
N TRP A 123 -2.80 -5.97 -2.12
CA TRP A 123 -3.10 -4.52 -2.13
C TRP A 123 -3.90 -4.05 -3.37
N GLU A 124 -3.80 -4.75 -4.52
CA GLU A 124 -4.61 -4.41 -5.71
C GLU A 124 -6.09 -4.79 -5.49
N LEU A 125 -6.36 -5.95 -4.91
CA LEU A 125 -7.73 -6.34 -4.55
C LEU A 125 -8.27 -5.49 -3.40
N LEU A 126 -7.43 -5.06 -2.46
CA LEU A 126 -7.82 -4.13 -1.40
C LEU A 126 -8.37 -2.82 -1.97
N ALA A 127 -7.72 -2.27 -3.00
CA ALA A 127 -8.19 -1.06 -3.67
C ALA A 127 -9.61 -1.23 -4.25
N SER A 128 -9.93 -2.43 -4.79
CA SER A 128 -11.28 -2.77 -5.22
C SER A 128 -12.28 -2.78 -4.07
N LEU A 129 -11.94 -3.41 -2.95
CA LEU A 129 -12.82 -3.47 -1.79
C LEU A 129 -13.10 -2.08 -1.20
N LEU A 130 -12.07 -1.24 -1.06
CA LEU A 130 -12.22 0.13 -0.57
C LEU A 130 -13.15 0.97 -1.47
N GLY A 131 -13.15 0.71 -2.78
CA GLY A 131 -14.07 1.32 -3.72
C GLY A 131 -15.53 0.88 -3.56
N GLN A 132 -15.79 -0.24 -2.87
CA GLN A 132 -17.12 -0.82 -2.69
C GLN A 132 -17.73 -0.55 -1.30
N ILE A 133 -16.92 -0.13 -0.31
CA ILE A 133 -17.40 0.08 1.08
C ILE A 133 -18.54 1.11 1.13
N TYR A 134 -18.47 2.13 0.28
CA TYR A 134 -19.48 3.19 0.23
C TYR A 134 -20.05 3.36 -1.16
N GLU A 135 -21.32 3.76 -1.23
CA GLU A 135 -22.00 4.08 -2.47
C GLU A 135 -21.86 5.57 -2.87
N ALA A 136 -22.14 5.86 -4.16
CA ALA A 136 -22.25 7.24 -4.62
C ALA A 136 -23.41 7.96 -3.88
N PRO A 137 -23.31 9.27 -3.62
CA PRO A 137 -22.29 10.21 -4.11
C PRO A 137 -21.05 10.36 -3.23
N ARG A 138 -20.84 9.49 -2.24
CA ARG A 138 -19.69 9.57 -1.33
C ARG A 138 -18.39 9.31 -2.08
N PRO A 139 -17.40 10.24 -2.06
CA PRO A 139 -16.15 10.07 -2.79
C PRO A 139 -15.34 8.87 -2.30
N ARG A 140 -14.79 8.10 -3.24
CA ARG A 140 -13.91 6.95 -2.99
C ARG A 140 -12.69 7.13 -3.88
N MET A 141 -11.52 7.30 -3.27
CA MET A 141 -10.31 7.68 -3.98
C MET A 141 -9.12 6.82 -3.55
N VAL A 142 -8.28 6.45 -4.51
CA VAL A 142 -6.99 5.80 -4.25
C VAL A 142 -5.88 6.65 -4.87
N VAL A 143 -4.93 7.06 -4.04
CA VAL A 143 -3.78 7.83 -4.52
C VAL A 143 -2.71 6.86 -5.01
N VAL A 144 -2.34 6.99 -6.29
CA VAL A 144 -1.44 6.09 -6.99
C VAL A 144 -0.27 6.83 -7.63
N ARG A 145 0.84 6.11 -7.82
CA ARG A 145 1.90 6.56 -8.71
C ARG A 145 1.53 6.22 -10.15
N ARG A 146 1.70 7.17 -11.07
CA ARG A 146 1.54 6.91 -12.50
C ARG A 146 2.77 6.23 -13.07
N TYR A 147 2.57 5.32 -14.00
CA TYR A 147 3.65 4.66 -14.75
C TYR A 147 4.06 5.51 -15.94
N ASP A 148 5.36 5.50 -16.24
CA ASP A 148 5.91 6.31 -17.35
C ASP A 148 5.50 5.78 -18.74
N ASN A 149 5.31 4.45 -18.86
CA ASN A 149 4.84 3.85 -20.10
C ASN A 149 3.31 3.99 -20.24
N PRO A 150 2.79 4.72 -21.23
CA PRO A 150 1.36 4.96 -21.38
C PRO A 150 0.55 3.67 -21.56
N ALA A 151 1.07 2.67 -22.27
CA ALA A 151 0.36 1.40 -22.50
C ALA A 151 0.16 0.61 -21.19
N VAL A 152 1.20 0.59 -20.34
CA VAL A 152 1.13 -0.04 -19.00
C VAL A 152 0.19 0.77 -18.10
N GLN A 153 0.31 2.11 -18.12
CA GLN A 153 -0.55 3.00 -17.35
C GLN A 153 -2.03 2.77 -17.69
N ASP A 154 -2.36 2.74 -18.99
CA ASP A 154 -3.75 2.60 -19.45
C ASP A 154 -4.30 1.19 -19.17
N PHE A 155 -3.46 0.15 -19.28
CA PHE A 155 -3.83 -1.20 -18.91
C PHE A 155 -4.18 -1.29 -17.41
N ILE A 156 -3.31 -0.79 -16.54
CA ILE A 156 -3.53 -0.78 -15.09
C ILE A 156 -4.76 0.05 -14.74
N ALA A 157 -4.94 1.23 -15.37
CA ALA A 157 -6.12 2.06 -15.19
C ALA A 157 -7.40 1.29 -15.55
N SER A 158 -7.41 0.61 -16.71
CA SER A 158 -8.58 -0.17 -17.14
C SER A 158 -8.95 -1.33 -16.19
N CYS A 159 -7.96 -1.95 -15.54
CA CYS A 159 -8.22 -2.95 -14.51
C CYS A 159 -8.84 -2.34 -13.24
N ARG A 160 -8.44 -1.11 -12.89
CA ARG A 160 -8.88 -0.43 -11.68
C ARG A 160 -10.17 0.36 -11.84
N GLU A 161 -10.57 0.74 -13.07
CA GLU A 161 -11.85 1.43 -13.33
C GLU A 161 -13.07 0.67 -12.79
N ALA A 162 -13.04 -0.65 -12.84
CA ALA A 162 -14.10 -1.52 -12.31
C ALA A 162 -14.21 -1.49 -10.77
N THR A 163 -13.26 -0.86 -10.06
CA THR A 163 -13.26 -0.85 -8.58
C THR A 163 -14.25 0.14 -7.97
N GLY A 164 -14.80 1.05 -8.77
CA GLY A 164 -15.67 2.12 -8.29
C GLY A 164 -14.95 3.24 -7.52
N ALA A 165 -13.63 3.21 -7.39
CA ALA A 165 -12.82 4.25 -6.80
C ALA A 165 -12.11 5.10 -7.86
N GLU A 166 -12.01 6.40 -7.64
CA GLU A 166 -11.24 7.32 -8.48
C GLU A 166 -9.74 7.13 -8.24
N MET A 167 -8.97 6.83 -9.30
CA MET A 167 -7.51 6.71 -9.23
C MET A 167 -6.84 8.06 -9.49
N VAL A 168 -6.18 8.63 -8.48
CA VAL A 168 -5.58 9.97 -8.56
C VAL A 168 -4.06 9.90 -8.47
N GLY A 169 -3.37 10.51 -9.43
CA GLY A 169 -1.92 10.60 -9.41
C GLY A 169 -1.41 11.46 -8.25
N HIS A 170 -0.44 10.97 -7.48
CA HIS A 170 0.06 11.59 -6.25
C HIS A 170 0.48 13.06 -6.41
N ARG A 171 1.07 13.48 -7.55
CA ARG A 171 1.55 14.85 -7.78
C ARG A 171 0.42 15.90 -7.83
N GLN A 172 -0.80 15.51 -8.11
CA GLN A 172 -1.96 16.40 -8.26
C GLN A 172 -3.08 16.06 -7.26
N ALA A 173 -2.83 15.11 -6.34
CA ALA A 173 -3.86 14.57 -5.47
C ALA A 173 -4.35 15.55 -4.39
N ALA A 174 -3.50 16.43 -3.87
CA ALA A 174 -3.76 17.17 -2.63
C ALA A 174 -5.12 17.90 -2.62
N MET A 175 -5.43 18.69 -3.65
CA MET A 175 -6.70 19.43 -3.72
C MET A 175 -7.91 18.52 -3.93
N GLY A 176 -7.74 17.45 -4.72
CA GLY A 176 -8.79 16.43 -4.92
C GLY A 176 -9.09 15.67 -3.63
N VAL A 177 -8.06 15.25 -2.92
CA VAL A 177 -8.16 14.56 -1.62
C VAL A 177 -8.87 15.44 -0.59
N ILE A 178 -8.48 16.69 -0.42
CA ILE A 178 -9.14 17.61 0.52
C ILE A 178 -10.61 17.79 0.17
N ARG A 179 -10.95 17.94 -1.11
CA ARG A 179 -12.36 18.02 -1.54
C ARG A 179 -13.13 16.73 -1.24
N ALA A 180 -12.50 15.57 -1.43
CA ALA A 180 -13.10 14.28 -1.12
C ALA A 180 -13.35 14.12 0.39
N LEU A 181 -12.36 14.47 1.22
CA LEU A 181 -12.50 14.41 2.68
C LEU A 181 -13.58 15.37 3.19
N HIS A 182 -13.70 16.60 2.65
CA HIS A 182 -14.77 17.53 3.02
C HIS A 182 -16.18 17.01 2.65
N LYS A 183 -16.27 16.05 1.75
CA LYS A 183 -17.52 15.33 1.41
C LYS A 183 -17.64 13.99 2.15
N ASN A 184 -16.93 13.84 3.24
CA ASN A 184 -16.86 12.61 4.04
C ASN A 184 -16.40 11.38 3.23
N GLY A 185 -15.58 11.59 2.22
CA GLY A 185 -15.03 10.52 1.37
C GLY A 185 -14.03 9.62 2.09
N ILE A 186 -13.74 8.49 1.45
CA ILE A 186 -12.62 7.62 1.80
C ILE A 186 -11.49 7.80 0.79
N VAL A 187 -10.27 8.00 1.30
CA VAL A 187 -9.07 8.16 0.47
C VAL A 187 -8.00 7.20 0.95
N ALA A 188 -7.53 6.31 0.06
CA ALA A 188 -6.51 5.32 0.38
C ALA A 188 -5.12 5.76 -0.06
N PHE A 189 -4.13 5.48 0.80
CA PHE A 189 -2.70 5.71 0.55
C PHE A 189 -1.88 4.49 0.91
N LEU A 190 -0.92 4.14 0.06
CA LEU A 190 0.18 3.25 0.40
C LEU A 190 1.24 4.08 1.14
N VAL A 191 1.42 3.83 2.45
CA VAL A 191 2.25 4.67 3.33
C VAL A 191 3.64 4.10 3.62
N ASP A 192 3.95 2.93 3.07
CA ASP A 192 5.14 2.13 3.39
C ASP A 192 6.34 2.35 2.45
N HIS A 193 6.21 3.19 1.42
CA HIS A 193 7.31 3.42 0.48
C HIS A 193 8.30 4.49 0.97
N ASN A 194 9.54 4.42 0.46
CA ASN A 194 10.53 5.47 0.67
C ASN A 194 10.10 6.76 -0.04
N THR A 195 10.35 7.91 0.56
CA THR A 195 10.03 9.22 -0.01
C THR A 195 11.23 10.14 -0.08
N MET A 196 11.08 11.27 -0.77
CA MET A 196 12.12 12.29 -0.83
C MET A 196 12.25 13.03 0.50
N ARG A 197 13.45 13.49 0.82
CA ARG A 197 13.77 14.11 2.10
C ARG A 197 12.88 15.31 2.46
N HIS A 198 12.45 16.10 1.48
CA HIS A 198 11.63 17.28 1.70
C HIS A 198 10.13 16.97 1.96
N GLU A 199 9.72 15.71 1.71
CA GLU A 199 8.37 15.21 2.00
C GLU A 199 8.34 14.26 3.20
N ALA A 200 9.51 14.05 3.84
CA ALA A 200 9.71 13.00 4.83
C ALA A 200 9.68 13.52 6.26
N GLU A 201 8.96 12.81 7.11
CA GLU A 201 9.28 12.68 8.52
C GLU A 201 10.22 11.47 8.70
N PHE A 202 11.30 11.66 9.47
CA PHE A 202 12.23 10.58 9.77
C PHE A 202 11.80 9.89 11.05
N LEU A 203 11.26 8.68 10.91
CA LEU A 203 10.65 7.91 12.00
C LEU A 203 11.27 6.52 12.12
N PRO A 204 11.31 5.95 13.34
CA PRO A 204 11.64 4.53 13.51
C PRO A 204 10.67 3.66 12.68
N PHE A 205 11.23 2.70 11.93
CA PHE A 205 10.49 1.69 11.17
C PHE A 205 11.29 0.39 11.17
N LEU A 206 10.76 -0.65 11.79
CA LEU A 206 11.41 -1.95 11.97
C LEU A 206 12.85 -1.80 12.52
N GLY A 207 13.00 -0.99 13.57
CA GLY A 207 14.26 -0.80 14.29
C GLY A 207 15.27 0.15 13.67
N GLU A 208 15.01 0.75 12.49
CA GLU A 208 15.86 1.75 11.87
C GLU A 208 15.07 2.99 11.45
N GLU A 209 15.72 4.16 11.48
CA GLU A 209 15.12 5.39 10.99
C GLU A 209 14.88 5.35 9.48
N ALA A 210 13.65 5.63 9.06
CA ALA A 210 13.22 5.63 7.68
C ALA A 210 12.48 6.91 7.30
N ALA A 211 12.63 7.34 6.04
CA ALA A 211 11.88 8.44 5.47
C ALA A 211 10.42 8.04 5.25
N VAL A 212 9.51 8.59 6.05
CA VAL A 212 8.06 8.35 6.00
C VAL A 212 7.40 9.54 5.31
N ASN A 213 6.55 9.28 4.32
CA ASN A 213 5.81 10.35 3.65
C ASN A 213 4.78 10.98 4.60
N ALA A 214 4.96 12.27 4.91
CA ALA A 214 4.05 13.02 5.78
C ALA A 214 2.77 13.50 5.07
N GLY A 215 2.71 13.42 3.74
CA GLY A 215 1.56 13.88 2.94
C GLY A 215 0.22 13.30 3.37
N PRO A 216 0.07 11.98 3.54
CA PRO A 216 -1.16 11.38 4.05
C PRO A 216 -1.57 11.92 5.43
N ALA A 217 -0.62 12.10 6.35
CA ALA A 217 -0.86 12.67 7.67
C ALA A 217 -1.32 14.14 7.59
N LEU A 218 -0.63 14.95 6.78
CA LEU A 218 -1.01 16.34 6.52
C LEU A 218 -2.46 16.45 6.02
N LEU A 219 -2.84 15.60 5.07
CA LEU A 219 -4.18 15.61 4.47
C LEU A 219 -5.24 15.11 5.46
N ALA A 220 -4.92 14.09 6.26
CA ALA A 220 -5.80 13.57 7.32
C ALA A 220 -6.08 14.64 8.39
N VAL A 221 -5.04 15.28 8.93
CA VAL A 221 -5.16 16.34 9.94
C VAL A 221 -5.95 17.53 9.39
N ARG A 222 -5.65 17.98 8.16
CA ARG A 222 -6.38 19.06 7.52
C ARG A 222 -7.85 18.73 7.25
N GLY A 223 -8.14 17.48 6.89
CA GLY A 223 -9.51 16.99 6.65
C GLY A 223 -10.23 16.53 7.91
N LYS A 224 -9.62 16.62 9.11
CA LYS A 224 -10.15 16.07 10.38
C LYS A 224 -10.65 14.63 10.22
N ALA A 225 -9.88 13.83 9.48
CA ALA A 225 -10.25 12.47 9.09
C ALA A 225 -9.90 11.44 10.17
N LEU A 226 -10.64 10.33 10.16
CA LEU A 226 -10.22 9.10 10.83
C LEU A 226 -9.15 8.43 9.97
N VAL A 227 -8.03 8.09 10.57
CA VAL A 227 -6.96 7.33 9.90
C VAL A 227 -7.13 5.85 10.22
N TRP A 228 -7.54 5.05 9.24
CA TRP A 228 -7.79 3.62 9.36
C TRP A 228 -6.63 2.82 8.77
N PRO A 229 -5.83 2.12 9.58
CA PRO A 229 -4.87 1.15 9.06
C PRO A 229 -5.60 -0.09 8.56
N VAL A 230 -5.38 -0.44 7.29
CA VAL A 230 -6.04 -1.58 6.64
C VAL A 230 -5.10 -2.29 5.68
N VAL A 231 -5.18 -3.63 5.63
CA VAL A 231 -4.49 -4.46 4.63
C VAL A 231 -5.37 -5.64 4.22
N LEU A 232 -5.07 -6.25 3.07
CA LEU A 232 -5.71 -7.48 2.64
C LEU A 232 -4.69 -8.63 2.68
N LYS A 233 -4.68 -9.36 3.78
CA LYS A 233 -3.80 -10.50 4.03
C LYS A 233 -4.29 -11.74 3.28
N ARG A 234 -3.38 -12.54 2.71
CA ARG A 234 -3.72 -13.87 2.18
C ARG A 234 -3.62 -14.91 3.27
N GLU A 235 -4.63 -15.77 3.38
CA GLU A 235 -4.59 -16.96 4.24
C GLU A 235 -5.03 -18.19 3.43
N GLY A 236 -4.07 -19.04 3.08
CA GLY A 236 -4.34 -20.18 2.21
C GLY A 236 -4.94 -19.75 0.87
N HIS A 237 -6.18 -20.14 0.59
CA HIS A 237 -6.92 -19.74 -0.61
C HIS A 237 -7.81 -18.51 -0.43
N ASP A 238 -7.91 -18.01 0.81
CA ASP A 238 -8.79 -16.93 1.19
C ASP A 238 -8.04 -15.62 1.42
N TYR A 239 -8.80 -14.58 1.71
CA TYR A 239 -8.32 -13.23 2.01
C TYR A 239 -8.94 -12.74 3.31
N VAL A 240 -8.14 -12.08 4.13
CA VAL A 240 -8.58 -11.46 5.37
C VAL A 240 -8.38 -9.95 5.27
N PHE A 241 -9.46 -9.20 5.31
CA PHE A 241 -9.44 -7.75 5.44
C PHE A 241 -9.10 -7.42 6.89
N ARG A 242 -7.81 -7.15 7.13
CA ARG A 242 -7.28 -6.82 8.46
C ARG A 242 -7.37 -5.33 8.72
N LEU A 243 -7.91 -4.99 9.88
CA LEU A 243 -8.05 -3.61 10.36
C LEU A 243 -7.37 -3.46 11.71
N GLN A 244 -6.92 -2.23 11.98
CA GLN A 244 -6.57 -1.79 13.33
C GLN A 244 -7.48 -0.61 13.70
N LYS A 245 -7.63 -0.34 15.02
CA LYS A 245 -8.43 0.80 15.50
C LYS A 245 -7.96 2.09 14.85
N PRO A 246 -8.86 2.99 14.45
CA PRO A 246 -8.49 4.24 13.81
C PRO A 246 -7.91 5.26 14.80
N LEU A 247 -7.11 6.19 14.26
CA LEU A 247 -6.76 7.42 14.94
C LEU A 247 -7.73 8.53 14.48
N ASP A 248 -8.35 9.20 15.43
CA ASP A 248 -9.16 10.38 15.16
C ASP A 248 -8.30 11.64 15.16
N THR A 249 -7.99 12.17 13.98
CA THR A 249 -7.16 13.37 13.89
C THR A 249 -7.88 14.65 14.40
N ALA A 250 -9.21 14.63 14.56
CA ALA A 250 -9.95 15.76 15.10
C ALA A 250 -9.83 15.89 16.61
N THR A 251 -9.41 14.83 17.32
CA THR A 251 -9.23 14.83 18.78
C THR A 251 -7.79 15.16 19.21
N LEU A 252 -6.87 15.29 18.26
CA LEU A 252 -5.48 15.67 18.54
C LEU A 252 -5.41 17.14 19.00
N THR A 253 -4.73 17.39 20.12
CA THR A 253 -4.69 18.70 20.79
C THR A 253 -3.37 19.45 20.61
N GLY A 254 -2.38 18.85 19.92
CA GLY A 254 -1.09 19.48 19.64
C GLY A 254 -1.18 20.57 18.57
N THR A 255 -0.04 21.22 18.30
CA THR A 255 0.11 22.07 17.13
C THR A 255 -0.14 21.28 15.85
N ARG A 256 -0.31 21.96 14.74
CA ARG A 256 -0.53 21.30 13.46
C ARG A 256 0.62 20.34 13.10
N GLU A 257 1.85 20.77 13.32
CA GLU A 257 3.07 20.02 13.07
C GLU A 257 3.16 18.77 13.97
N GLU A 258 2.86 18.92 15.24
CA GLU A 258 2.81 17.80 16.20
C GLU A 258 1.72 16.79 15.82
N ASN A 259 0.54 17.24 15.41
CA ASN A 259 -0.56 16.38 15.00
C ASN A 259 -0.23 15.61 13.70
N ILE A 260 0.48 16.24 12.76
CA ILE A 260 0.97 15.58 11.54
C ILE A 260 1.99 14.50 11.91
N LEU A 261 2.94 14.82 12.76
CA LEU A 261 3.97 13.89 13.23
C LEU A 261 3.35 12.70 13.96
N GLU A 262 2.40 12.95 14.86
CA GLU A 262 1.69 11.89 15.61
C GLU A 262 0.90 10.98 14.67
N THR A 263 0.21 11.56 13.68
CA THR A 263 -0.51 10.80 12.65
C THR A 263 0.43 9.95 11.80
N ALA A 264 1.61 10.51 11.43
CA ALA A 264 2.62 9.77 10.68
C ALA A 264 3.22 8.60 11.49
N LYS A 265 3.50 8.81 12.78
CA LYS A 265 3.93 7.75 13.70
C LYS A 265 2.87 6.65 13.82
N PHE A 266 1.61 7.03 13.92
CA PHE A 266 0.50 6.09 14.06
C PHE A 266 0.42 5.11 12.90
N TYR A 267 0.31 5.58 11.64
CA TYR A 267 0.21 4.66 10.52
C TYR A 267 1.51 3.92 10.23
N THR A 268 2.67 4.51 10.57
CA THR A 268 3.95 3.81 10.47
C THR A 268 3.99 2.62 11.43
N LYS A 269 3.58 2.82 12.68
CA LYS A 269 3.51 1.74 13.68
C LYS A 269 2.48 0.67 13.29
N ALA A 270 1.33 1.09 12.79
CA ALA A 270 0.31 0.15 12.31
C ALA A 270 0.82 -0.71 11.14
N THR A 271 1.60 -0.12 10.23
CA THR A 271 2.24 -0.85 9.12
C THR A 271 3.26 -1.87 9.64
N GLU A 272 4.10 -1.49 10.63
CA GLU A 272 5.01 -2.44 11.28
C GLU A 272 4.27 -3.64 11.85
N ASN A 273 3.15 -3.40 12.55
CA ASN A 273 2.36 -4.48 13.17
C ASN A 273 1.88 -5.49 12.11
N PHE A 274 1.39 -5.03 10.96
CA PHE A 274 0.99 -5.93 9.87
C PHE A 274 2.18 -6.71 9.30
N ILE A 275 3.34 -6.06 9.14
CA ILE A 275 4.56 -6.71 8.63
C ILE A 275 5.06 -7.77 9.61
N LEU A 276 5.06 -7.49 10.90
CA LEU A 276 5.49 -8.44 11.93
C LEU A 276 4.55 -9.64 12.06
N GLU A 277 3.26 -9.46 11.75
CA GLU A 277 2.27 -10.55 11.73
C GLU A 277 2.50 -11.55 10.58
N ALA A 278 2.88 -11.07 9.39
CA ALA A 278 3.13 -11.91 8.21
C ALA A 278 4.22 -11.27 7.30
N PRO A 279 5.49 -11.34 7.73
CA PRO A 279 6.58 -10.65 7.05
C PRO A 279 6.78 -11.12 5.61
N GLU A 280 6.44 -12.35 5.28
CA GLU A 280 6.50 -12.89 3.90
C GLU A 280 5.48 -12.24 2.94
N GLN A 281 4.54 -11.44 3.44
CA GLN A 281 3.55 -10.76 2.59
C GLN A 281 3.88 -9.30 2.29
N TRP A 282 4.94 -8.74 2.88
CA TRP A 282 5.38 -7.39 2.58
C TRP A 282 6.36 -7.33 1.40
N PHE A 283 6.41 -6.17 0.72
CA PHE A 283 7.22 -5.94 -0.48
C PHE A 283 8.68 -5.64 -0.13
N TRP A 284 9.46 -6.64 0.31
CA TRP A 284 10.88 -6.51 0.67
C TRP A 284 11.81 -6.12 -0.49
N MET A 285 11.37 -6.20 -1.74
CA MET A 285 12.16 -5.80 -2.92
C MET A 285 12.33 -4.28 -3.08
N HIS A 286 11.85 -3.50 -2.12
CA HIS A 286 11.86 -2.05 -2.11
C HIS A 286 12.99 -1.50 -1.24
N GLU A 287 13.68 -0.44 -1.70
CA GLU A 287 14.75 0.24 -0.94
C GLU A 287 14.16 1.19 0.12
N ARG A 288 13.49 0.60 1.14
CA ARG A 288 12.71 1.36 2.13
C ARG A 288 13.54 2.39 2.90
N TRP A 289 14.79 2.07 3.20
CA TRP A 289 15.70 2.91 4.01
C TRP A 289 16.73 3.67 3.17
N LYS A 290 16.46 3.90 1.89
CA LYS A 290 17.37 4.59 0.96
C LYS A 290 17.61 6.04 1.33
N THR A 291 16.56 6.80 1.65
CA THR A 291 16.66 8.21 2.03
C THR A 291 17.02 8.33 3.50
N LYS A 292 18.16 8.94 3.80
CA LYS A 292 18.64 9.16 5.17
C LYS A 292 18.41 10.61 5.60
N ALA A 293 18.23 10.83 6.91
CA ALA A 293 18.24 12.17 7.49
C ALA A 293 19.57 12.90 7.21
N LYS A 294 19.55 14.22 7.24
CA LYS A 294 20.81 14.98 7.23
C LYS A 294 21.53 14.73 8.56
N PRO A 295 22.85 14.51 8.56
CA PRO A 295 23.61 14.52 9.81
C PRO A 295 23.34 15.83 10.54
N ALA A 296 23.06 15.74 11.85
CA ALA A 296 22.96 16.94 12.68
C ALA A 296 24.21 17.77 12.49
N ALA A 297 24.05 19.06 12.16
CA ALA A 297 25.21 19.97 12.04
C ALA A 297 25.97 19.94 13.39
N LYS A 298 27.21 19.48 13.36
CA LYS A 298 28.09 19.55 14.55
C LYS A 298 28.08 21.00 14.99
N LYS A 299 27.48 21.30 16.15
CA LYS A 299 27.68 22.60 16.80
C LYS A 299 29.20 22.81 16.92
N ARG A 300 29.75 23.77 16.17
CA ARG A 300 31.10 24.20 16.40
C ARG A 300 31.12 24.74 17.83
N VAL A 301 31.73 23.99 18.73
CA VAL A 301 32.13 24.51 20.02
C VAL A 301 33.24 25.51 19.70
N THR A 302 32.90 26.78 19.62
CA THR A 302 33.86 27.87 19.70
C THR A 302 34.40 27.87 21.12
N ALA A 303 35.59 27.28 21.29
CA ALA A 303 36.38 27.52 22.50
C ALA A 303 36.76 28.99 22.51
N GLN A 304 36.28 29.73 23.52
CA GLN A 304 36.84 31.01 23.96
C GLN A 304 37.97 30.73 24.90
#